data_3d4f7ec7684ab28e15a78a87e33b11b9
#
_entry.id   3d4f7ec7684ab28e15a78a87e33b11b9
#
_cell.length_a   1.000
_cell.length_b   1.000
_cell.length_c   1.000
_cell.angle_alpha   90.00
_cell.angle_beta   90.00
_cell.angle_gamma   90.00
#
_symmetry.space_group_name_H-M   'P 1'
#
loop_
_entity.id
_entity.type
_entity.pdbx_description
1 polymer ?
#
loop_
_entity_poly.entity_id
_entity_poly.type
_entity_poly.pdbx_seq_one_letter_code
_entity_poly.pdbx_strand_id
1 'polypeptide(L)'
;MSIYAPASARYDSMEYRRVGNSGLKLPAISLGLWQNFGDDRPLATQREILRAAYDRGITHFDLANNYGPEPGAAEDNFGRIFARDFRPFRDEMIISSKAGWVMNDSPYGFGGSRKYLVSSLDASLKRMGLDYVDIFYHHRPDPDTPLEETLYALRDIVASGKALYVGISSYGPELTAEAVEFMEDEGCPLLIHQPSYSILNRWIERPGEDGESLLDVTARSGLGVIGFGPLAQGMLTDRYIDGIPADSRAAKNKTLEKDWLNEENLSMIRSLNDIAGQRGQSLAQMAISWVLRDQGDRTLTSALLGASSVEQLEHNLGALDHLDFSADELAAIDDAAHDAGINRWAGATASRVRGN
;
A
#
# COMPACT_ATOMS: atom_id res chain seq x y z
N MET A 1 17.03 30.33 -0.96
CA MET A 1 15.85 29.42 -0.94
C MET A 1 15.47 29.19 0.51
N SER A 2 14.21 29.36 0.88
CA SER A 2 13.77 29.10 2.27
C SER A 2 13.97 27.62 2.60
N ILE A 3 14.52 27.35 3.79
CA ILE A 3 14.59 26.00 4.36
C ILE A 3 13.15 25.55 4.61
N TYR A 4 12.82 24.30 4.28
CA TYR A 4 11.51 23.75 4.60
C TYR A 4 11.36 23.65 6.12
N ALA A 5 10.26 24.19 6.63
CA ALA A 5 9.86 24.07 8.03
C ALA A 5 8.48 23.41 8.04
N PRO A 6 8.35 22.18 8.58
CA PRO A 6 7.07 21.50 8.66
C PRO A 6 6.08 22.23 9.54
N ALA A 7 4.77 22.05 9.29
CA ALA A 7 3.72 22.55 10.15
C ALA A 7 3.90 22.04 11.58
N SER A 8 3.85 22.93 12.58
CA SER A 8 4.02 22.56 13.99
C SER A 8 2.88 21.69 14.51
N ALA A 9 1.66 21.89 13.99
CA ALA A 9 0.44 21.14 14.34
C ALA A 9 0.21 19.90 13.48
N ARG A 10 1.21 19.42 12.73
CA ARG A 10 1.04 18.31 11.75
C ARG A 10 0.51 17.01 12.34
N TYR A 11 0.73 16.79 13.63
CA TYR A 11 0.30 15.57 14.31
C TYR A 11 -1.08 15.64 14.98
N ASP A 12 -1.69 16.83 15.04
CA ASP A 12 -2.87 17.08 15.88
C ASP A 12 -4.15 16.44 15.31
N SER A 13 -4.26 16.30 13.98
CA SER A 13 -5.45 15.79 13.31
C SER A 13 -5.31 14.38 12.72
N MET A 14 -4.10 13.84 12.65
CA MET A 14 -3.86 12.51 12.11
C MET A 14 -4.03 11.44 13.20
N GLU A 15 -4.86 10.44 12.92
CA GLU A 15 -4.94 9.24 13.74
C GLU A 15 -3.73 8.33 13.47
N TYR A 16 -3.07 7.86 14.55
CA TYR A 16 -1.96 6.91 14.48
C TYR A 16 -2.36 5.58 15.09
N ARG A 17 -2.39 4.53 14.26
CA ARG A 17 -2.81 3.18 14.62
C ARG A 17 -1.59 2.29 14.87
N ARG A 18 -1.68 1.45 15.89
CA ARG A 18 -0.62 0.46 16.18
C ARG A 18 -0.53 -0.56 15.04
N VAL A 19 0.69 -0.95 14.68
CA VAL A 19 0.93 -1.99 13.67
C VAL A 19 0.92 -3.35 14.36
N GLY A 20 -0.22 -4.01 14.31
CA GLY A 20 -0.41 -5.29 15.00
C GLY A 20 0.02 -5.25 16.46
N ASN A 21 0.75 -6.26 16.90
CA ASN A 21 1.27 -6.37 18.29
C ASN A 21 2.57 -5.60 18.52
N SER A 22 3.12 -4.90 17.51
CA SER A 22 4.39 -4.18 17.64
C SER A 22 4.23 -2.85 18.40
N GLY A 23 5.34 -2.20 18.75
CA GLY A 23 5.35 -0.83 19.29
C GLY A 23 5.23 0.27 18.26
N LEU A 24 5.34 -0.07 16.96
CA LEU A 24 5.28 0.90 15.88
C LEU A 24 3.84 1.39 15.66
N LYS A 25 3.70 2.65 15.25
CA LYS A 25 2.42 3.22 14.79
C LYS A 25 2.57 3.75 13.38
N LEU A 26 1.54 3.58 12.55
CA LEU A 26 1.42 4.24 11.27
C LEU A 26 0.25 5.23 11.28
N PRO A 27 0.31 6.28 10.45
CA PRO A 27 -0.84 7.14 10.22
C PRO A 27 -1.96 6.32 9.56
N ALA A 28 -3.22 6.64 9.86
CA ALA A 28 -4.37 5.97 9.24
C ALA A 28 -4.35 6.05 7.71
N ILE A 29 -3.75 7.09 7.16
CA ILE A 29 -3.45 7.23 5.73
C ILE A 29 -1.94 7.33 5.52
N SER A 30 -1.39 6.47 4.66
CA SER A 30 0.00 6.47 4.21
C SER A 30 0.11 6.91 2.75
N LEU A 31 1.24 7.50 2.35
CA LEU A 31 1.46 7.94 0.97
C LEU A 31 2.30 6.93 0.19
N GLY A 32 1.70 6.34 -0.86
CA GLY A 32 2.38 5.47 -1.81
C GLY A 32 2.99 6.26 -2.98
N LEU A 33 4.26 6.01 -3.26
CA LEU A 33 5.03 6.74 -4.27
C LEU A 33 5.16 5.95 -5.58
N TRP A 34 4.11 5.26 -6.01
CA TRP A 34 4.15 4.48 -7.24
C TRP A 34 4.11 5.43 -8.48
N GLN A 35 3.11 5.50 -9.25
CA GLN A 35 2.95 6.10 -10.59
C GLN A 35 3.24 7.61 -10.73
N ASN A 36 3.18 8.41 -9.64
CA ASN A 36 3.27 9.86 -9.70
C ASN A 36 4.63 10.41 -9.24
N PHE A 37 5.57 9.52 -8.96
CA PHE A 37 6.89 9.88 -8.43
C PHE A 37 8.06 9.45 -9.33
N GLY A 38 7.76 9.03 -10.57
CA GLY A 38 8.75 8.74 -11.60
C GLY A 38 9.28 9.98 -12.33
N ASP A 39 10.10 9.73 -13.35
CA ASP A 39 10.75 10.78 -14.14
C ASP A 39 9.80 11.46 -15.14
N ASP A 40 8.61 10.90 -15.35
CA ASP A 40 7.56 11.50 -16.17
C ASP A 40 6.79 12.63 -15.46
N ARG A 41 7.13 12.94 -14.21
CA ARG A 41 6.50 13.97 -13.39
C ARG A 41 7.52 15.01 -12.91
N PRO A 42 7.16 16.31 -12.92
CA PRO A 42 8.06 17.35 -12.41
C PRO A 42 8.43 17.10 -10.94
N LEU A 43 9.74 17.17 -10.63
CA LEU A 43 10.23 17.00 -9.25
C LEU A 43 9.64 18.04 -8.29
N ALA A 44 9.29 19.23 -8.80
CA ALA A 44 8.64 20.28 -8.00
C ALA A 44 7.26 19.83 -7.49
N THR A 45 6.43 19.24 -8.35
CA THR A 45 5.11 18.71 -7.99
C THR A 45 5.22 17.56 -6.98
N GLN A 46 6.16 16.62 -7.21
CA GLN A 46 6.44 15.54 -6.27
C GLN A 46 6.82 16.09 -4.89
N ARG A 47 7.68 17.11 -4.86
CA ARG A 47 8.13 17.77 -3.63
C ARG A 47 6.98 18.47 -2.89
N GLU A 48 6.09 19.13 -3.61
CA GLU A 48 4.91 19.79 -3.04
C GLU A 48 3.98 18.78 -2.38
N ILE A 49 3.72 17.64 -3.04
CA ILE A 49 2.90 16.55 -2.49
C ILE A 49 3.53 15.96 -1.22
N LEU A 50 4.84 15.66 -1.24
CA LEU A 50 5.54 15.11 -0.07
C LEU A 50 5.50 16.05 1.12
N ARG A 51 5.69 17.36 0.89
CA ARG A 51 5.60 18.38 1.95
C ARG A 51 4.19 18.50 2.51
N ALA A 52 3.18 18.58 1.63
CA ALA A 52 1.80 18.66 2.04
C ALA A 52 1.39 17.41 2.84
N ALA A 53 1.81 16.23 2.42
CA ALA A 53 1.58 14.99 3.15
C ALA A 53 2.17 15.03 4.57
N TYR A 54 3.44 15.43 4.69
CA TYR A 54 4.11 15.51 5.97
C TYR A 54 3.51 16.61 6.87
N ASP A 55 3.13 17.75 6.30
CA ASP A 55 2.45 18.86 7.00
C ASP A 55 1.05 18.48 7.50
N ARG A 56 0.45 17.40 6.97
CA ARG A 56 -0.84 16.81 7.40
C ARG A 56 -0.69 15.58 8.29
N GLY A 57 0.53 15.25 8.75
CA GLY A 57 0.79 14.14 9.65
C GLY A 57 0.96 12.78 8.98
N ILE A 58 1.05 12.72 7.65
CA ILE A 58 1.46 11.50 6.97
C ILE A 58 2.95 11.30 7.19
N THR A 59 3.29 10.40 8.10
CA THR A 59 4.68 10.07 8.43
C THR A 59 5.21 8.86 7.66
N HIS A 60 4.33 8.06 7.04
CA HIS A 60 4.72 6.87 6.29
C HIS A 60 4.71 7.12 4.78
N PHE A 61 5.89 6.91 4.16
CA PHE A 61 6.14 7.01 2.72
C PHE A 61 6.55 5.64 2.19
N ASP A 62 5.74 5.09 1.28
CA ASP A 62 5.87 3.74 0.81
C ASP A 62 6.40 3.69 -0.63
N LEU A 63 7.56 3.09 -0.80
CA LEU A 63 8.27 2.93 -2.07
C LEU A 63 8.41 1.45 -2.45
N ALA A 64 9.01 1.21 -3.59
CA ALA A 64 9.56 -0.07 -4.03
C ALA A 64 10.67 0.16 -5.04
N ASN A 65 11.58 -0.81 -5.15
CA ASN A 65 12.71 -0.72 -6.07
C ASN A 65 12.30 -0.48 -7.54
N ASN A 66 11.13 -1.02 -7.94
CA ASN A 66 10.62 -0.93 -9.32
C ASN A 66 9.63 0.23 -9.54
N TYR A 67 9.40 1.10 -8.55
CA TYR A 67 8.48 2.23 -8.72
C TYR A 67 9.08 3.33 -9.59
N GLY A 68 8.19 3.91 -10.43
CA GLY A 68 8.54 4.93 -11.40
C GLY A 68 7.34 5.36 -12.23
N PRO A 69 7.44 5.53 -13.57
CA PRO A 69 8.54 5.18 -14.49
C PRO A 69 9.76 6.11 -14.39
N GLU A 70 11.00 5.66 -14.67
CA GLU A 70 11.44 4.28 -14.91
C GLU A 70 11.64 3.52 -13.60
N PRO A 71 11.89 2.18 -13.60
CA PRO A 71 12.18 1.44 -12.39
C PRO A 71 13.33 2.06 -11.59
N GLY A 72 13.09 2.35 -10.30
CA GLY A 72 14.04 3.04 -9.43
C GLY A 72 13.89 4.56 -9.37
N ALA A 73 13.20 5.17 -10.33
CA ALA A 73 13.07 6.63 -10.41
C ALA A 73 12.32 7.23 -9.20
N ALA A 74 11.33 6.52 -8.66
CA ALA A 74 10.62 7.00 -7.47
C ALA A 74 11.54 7.11 -6.26
N GLU A 75 12.43 6.13 -6.04
CA GLU A 75 13.41 6.15 -4.96
C GLU A 75 14.48 7.23 -5.17
N ASP A 76 14.97 7.41 -6.40
CA ASP A 76 15.93 8.49 -6.72
C ASP A 76 15.31 9.87 -6.49
N ASN A 77 14.11 10.11 -6.97
CA ASN A 77 13.40 11.38 -6.80
C ASN A 77 13.07 11.65 -5.32
N PHE A 78 12.61 10.64 -4.60
CA PHE A 78 12.41 10.73 -3.16
C PHE A 78 13.71 11.08 -2.44
N GLY A 79 14.82 10.40 -2.74
CA GLY A 79 16.13 10.65 -2.13
C GLY A 79 16.61 12.08 -2.34
N ARG A 80 16.43 12.65 -3.54
CA ARG A 80 16.76 14.05 -3.84
C ARG A 80 15.91 15.03 -3.02
N ILE A 81 14.63 14.76 -2.86
CA ILE A 81 13.72 15.60 -2.07
C ILE A 81 14.02 15.43 -0.58
N PHE A 82 14.21 14.18 -0.13
CA PHE A 82 14.54 13.85 1.27
C PHE A 82 15.83 14.56 1.72
N ALA A 83 16.90 14.48 0.94
CA ALA A 83 18.16 15.12 1.26
C ALA A 83 18.03 16.65 1.43
N ARG A 84 17.10 17.26 0.69
CA ARG A 84 16.87 18.69 0.69
C ARG A 84 15.95 19.18 1.80
N ASP A 85 14.86 18.44 2.07
CA ASP A 85 13.75 18.92 2.88
C ASP A 85 13.56 18.12 4.17
N PHE A 86 13.81 16.81 4.16
CA PHE A 86 13.35 15.90 5.21
C PHE A 86 14.47 15.27 6.07
N ARG A 87 15.74 15.37 5.65
CA ARG A 87 16.85 14.78 6.40
C ARG A 87 16.85 15.12 7.91
N PRO A 88 16.55 16.35 8.36
CA PRO A 88 16.49 16.68 9.77
C PRO A 88 15.33 15.98 10.53
N PHE A 89 14.37 15.42 9.81
CA PHE A 89 13.16 14.80 10.36
C PHE A 89 13.13 13.28 10.15
N ARG A 90 14.29 12.65 9.81
CA ARG A 90 14.38 11.21 9.51
C ARG A 90 13.74 10.35 10.61
N ASP A 91 13.96 10.69 11.86
CA ASP A 91 13.49 9.93 13.01
C ASP A 91 11.97 10.08 13.27
N GLU A 92 11.33 11.04 12.59
CA GLU A 92 9.88 11.23 12.64
C GLU A 92 9.17 10.59 11.42
N MET A 93 9.91 9.96 10.51
CA MET A 93 9.40 9.38 9.29
C MET A 93 9.54 7.86 9.29
N ILE A 94 8.54 7.19 8.75
CA ILE A 94 8.58 5.77 8.41
C ILE A 94 8.76 5.67 6.90
N ILE A 95 9.88 5.12 6.47
CA ILE A 95 10.20 4.94 5.05
C ILE A 95 10.25 3.45 4.77
N SER A 96 9.40 3.00 3.84
CA SER A 96 9.38 1.60 3.41
C SER A 96 9.82 1.45 1.97
N SER A 97 10.46 0.33 1.66
CA SER A 97 10.71 -0.10 0.28
C SER A 97 10.52 -1.61 0.14
N LYS A 98 10.50 -2.09 -1.10
CA LYS A 98 10.13 -3.47 -1.45
C LYS A 98 10.98 -3.98 -2.60
N ALA A 99 11.16 -5.30 -2.66
CA ALA A 99 11.70 -6.00 -3.83
C ALA A 99 10.94 -7.30 -4.08
N GLY A 100 10.83 -7.72 -5.36
CA GLY A 100 10.09 -8.93 -5.77
C GLY A 100 9.70 -8.88 -7.25
N TRP A 101 9.29 -7.71 -7.75
CA TRP A 101 8.97 -7.50 -9.15
C TRP A 101 10.22 -7.27 -10.00
N VAL A 102 10.05 -7.38 -11.33
CA VAL A 102 11.15 -7.23 -12.30
C VAL A 102 11.74 -5.82 -12.24
N MET A 103 13.06 -5.75 -12.07
CA MET A 103 13.89 -4.56 -12.19
C MET A 103 14.66 -4.49 -13.49
N ASN A 104 15.06 -5.65 -14.01
CA ASN A 104 15.80 -5.79 -15.26
C ASN A 104 15.70 -7.23 -15.77
N ASP A 105 16.11 -7.47 -17.01
CA ASP A 105 15.99 -8.76 -17.73
C ASP A 105 17.05 -9.78 -17.32
N SER A 106 17.92 -9.49 -16.34
CA SER A 106 18.90 -10.47 -15.88
C SER A 106 18.23 -11.58 -15.04
N PRO A 107 18.82 -12.77 -14.93
CA PRO A 107 18.30 -13.84 -14.10
C PRO A 107 18.34 -13.52 -12.59
N TYR A 108 18.90 -12.37 -12.22
CA TYR A 108 18.99 -11.86 -10.85
C TYR A 108 18.16 -10.58 -10.63
N GLY A 109 17.31 -10.23 -11.58
CA GLY A 109 16.57 -8.96 -11.60
C GLY A 109 15.16 -9.02 -11.03
N PHE A 110 14.72 -10.15 -10.42
CA PHE A 110 13.38 -10.35 -9.88
C PHE A 110 13.33 -11.51 -8.87
N GLY A 111 12.16 -11.69 -8.24
CA GLY A 111 11.84 -12.84 -7.41
C GLY A 111 12.17 -12.69 -5.93
N GLY A 112 12.22 -13.81 -5.21
CA GLY A 112 12.40 -13.88 -3.75
C GLY A 112 13.78 -14.32 -3.30
N SER A 113 14.73 -14.59 -4.23
CA SER A 113 16.03 -15.11 -3.86
C SER A 113 16.79 -14.15 -2.92
N ARG A 114 17.56 -14.74 -1.99
CA ARG A 114 18.46 -13.98 -1.09
C ARG A 114 19.34 -13.00 -1.87
N LYS A 115 19.90 -13.46 -3.00
CA LYS A 115 20.74 -12.62 -3.87
C LYS A 115 20.00 -11.36 -4.31
N TYR A 116 18.76 -11.50 -4.80
CA TYR A 116 17.99 -10.39 -5.30
C TYR A 116 17.52 -9.45 -4.19
N LEU A 117 17.00 -9.98 -3.09
CA LEU A 117 16.48 -9.15 -1.99
C LEU A 117 17.56 -8.28 -1.36
N VAL A 118 18.72 -8.87 -1.02
CA VAL A 118 19.84 -8.13 -0.40
C VAL A 118 20.39 -7.08 -1.36
N SER A 119 20.67 -7.44 -2.60
CA SER A 119 21.23 -6.48 -3.57
C SER A 119 20.24 -5.38 -3.95
N SER A 120 18.93 -5.70 -3.96
CA SER A 120 17.87 -4.70 -4.21
C SER A 120 17.78 -3.68 -3.08
N LEU A 121 17.81 -4.12 -1.82
CA LEU A 121 17.80 -3.20 -0.68
C LEU A 121 19.04 -2.29 -0.69
N ASP A 122 20.23 -2.83 -0.96
CA ASP A 122 21.47 -2.03 -1.07
C ASP A 122 21.35 -0.96 -2.16
N ALA A 123 20.78 -1.31 -3.30
CA ALA A 123 20.54 -0.37 -4.38
C ALA A 123 19.48 0.68 -4.01
N SER A 124 18.39 0.27 -3.33
CA SER A 124 17.33 1.17 -2.84
C SER A 124 17.86 2.18 -1.83
N LEU A 125 18.64 1.74 -0.84
CA LEU A 125 19.27 2.62 0.13
C LEU A 125 20.18 3.65 -0.53
N LYS A 126 20.96 3.22 -1.54
CA LYS A 126 21.81 4.11 -2.31
C LYS A 126 21.02 5.16 -3.10
N ARG A 127 19.91 4.78 -3.77
CA ARG A 127 19.04 5.72 -4.49
C ARG A 127 18.42 6.73 -3.55
N MET A 128 17.89 6.29 -2.42
CA MET A 128 17.25 7.17 -1.44
C MET A 128 18.25 7.97 -0.59
N GLY A 129 19.53 7.61 -0.58
CA GLY A 129 20.54 8.25 0.29
C GLY A 129 20.30 8.00 1.77
N LEU A 130 19.87 6.78 2.11
CA LEU A 130 19.54 6.34 3.45
C LEU A 130 20.49 5.23 3.92
N ASP A 131 20.72 5.14 5.23
CA ASP A 131 21.48 4.06 5.85
C ASP A 131 20.61 2.83 6.12
N TYR A 132 19.29 3.04 6.36
CA TYR A 132 18.29 1.99 6.58
C TYR A 132 16.90 2.46 6.14
N VAL A 133 16.01 1.49 5.89
CA VAL A 133 14.57 1.70 5.81
C VAL A 133 13.90 1.25 7.10
N ASP A 134 12.73 1.81 7.41
CA ASP A 134 11.99 1.36 8.59
C ASP A 134 11.34 0.01 8.33
N ILE A 135 10.75 -0.19 7.14
CA ILE A 135 10.12 -1.45 6.76
C ILE A 135 10.63 -1.89 5.39
N PHE A 136 11.10 -3.13 5.28
CA PHE A 136 11.40 -3.74 3.99
C PHE A 136 10.47 -4.90 3.70
N TYR A 137 9.84 -4.91 2.50
CA TYR A 137 8.88 -5.93 2.12
C TYR A 137 9.43 -6.88 1.06
N HIS A 138 9.08 -8.17 1.17
CA HIS A 138 8.99 -9.01 -0.02
C HIS A 138 7.70 -8.64 -0.76
N HIS A 139 7.85 -8.15 -1.99
CA HIS A 139 6.79 -7.45 -2.71
C HIS A 139 5.67 -8.36 -3.24
N ARG A 140 5.95 -9.64 -3.45
CA ARG A 140 5.00 -10.68 -3.85
C ARG A 140 5.59 -12.07 -3.62
N PRO A 141 4.77 -13.13 -3.47
CA PRO A 141 5.25 -14.50 -3.50
C PRO A 141 6.04 -14.80 -4.78
N ASP A 142 7.08 -15.61 -4.64
CA ASP A 142 7.87 -16.13 -5.75
C ASP A 142 7.76 -17.67 -5.79
N PRO A 143 7.05 -18.24 -6.80
CA PRO A 143 6.85 -19.68 -6.86
C PRO A 143 8.12 -20.47 -7.20
N ASP A 144 9.17 -19.81 -7.69
CA ASP A 144 10.41 -20.41 -8.12
C ASP A 144 11.51 -20.36 -7.03
N THR A 145 11.25 -19.68 -5.91
CA THR A 145 12.17 -19.60 -4.76
C THR A 145 11.53 -20.28 -3.54
N PRO A 146 12.25 -21.18 -2.83
CA PRO A 146 11.78 -21.70 -1.55
C PRO A 146 11.44 -20.57 -0.57
N LEU A 147 10.28 -20.70 0.09
CA LEU A 147 9.80 -19.64 1.01
C LEU A 147 10.84 -19.33 2.08
N GLU A 148 11.46 -20.36 2.64
CA GLU A 148 12.46 -20.24 3.71
C GLU A 148 13.69 -19.44 3.26
N GLU A 149 14.12 -19.54 2.01
CA GLU A 149 15.23 -18.71 1.48
C GLU A 149 14.87 -17.24 1.51
N THR A 150 13.65 -16.91 1.08
CA THR A 150 13.12 -15.56 1.12
C THR A 150 13.04 -15.03 2.55
N LEU A 151 12.48 -15.82 3.47
CA LEU A 151 12.28 -15.44 4.87
C LEU A 151 13.62 -15.30 5.61
N TYR A 152 14.57 -16.21 5.40
CA TYR A 152 15.94 -16.07 5.91
C TYR A 152 16.62 -14.80 5.39
N ALA A 153 16.38 -14.42 4.13
CA ALA A 153 16.92 -13.18 3.59
C ALA A 153 16.35 -11.95 4.31
N LEU A 154 15.04 -11.94 4.58
CA LEU A 154 14.39 -10.86 5.34
C LEU A 154 14.91 -10.77 6.78
N ARG A 155 15.04 -11.91 7.48
CA ARG A 155 15.64 -11.96 8.82
C ARG A 155 17.06 -11.39 8.85
N ASP A 156 17.90 -11.80 7.91
CA ASP A 156 19.29 -11.37 7.85
C ASP A 156 19.42 -9.88 7.46
N ILE A 157 18.47 -9.34 6.69
CA ILE A 157 18.35 -7.90 6.40
C ILE A 157 18.12 -7.13 7.71
N VAL A 158 17.20 -7.57 8.57
CA VAL A 158 16.97 -6.96 9.89
C VAL A 158 18.24 -7.08 10.76
N ALA A 159 18.83 -8.27 10.85
CA ALA A 159 20.05 -8.51 11.61
C ALA A 159 21.23 -7.63 11.14
N SER A 160 21.27 -7.25 9.87
CA SER A 160 22.30 -6.34 9.31
C SER A 160 22.07 -4.86 9.65
N GLY A 161 20.90 -4.51 10.21
CA GLY A 161 20.52 -3.12 10.52
C GLY A 161 20.08 -2.30 9.28
N LYS A 162 19.91 -2.91 8.11
CA LYS A 162 19.48 -2.21 6.90
C LYS A 162 17.96 -2.02 6.79
N ALA A 163 17.19 -2.75 7.59
CA ALA A 163 15.79 -2.51 7.85
C ALA A 163 15.52 -2.71 9.35
N LEU A 164 14.62 -1.92 9.92
CA LEU A 164 14.20 -2.09 11.32
C LEU A 164 13.17 -3.20 11.46
N TYR A 165 12.30 -3.31 10.49
CA TYR A 165 11.22 -4.30 10.40
C TYR A 165 11.12 -4.88 8.99
N VAL A 166 10.48 -6.03 8.89
CA VAL A 166 10.17 -6.67 7.62
C VAL A 166 8.68 -6.98 7.51
N GLY A 167 8.19 -7.00 6.28
CA GLY A 167 6.83 -7.32 5.93
C GLY A 167 6.74 -8.12 4.64
N ILE A 168 5.52 -8.53 4.32
CA ILE A 168 5.18 -9.24 3.08
C ILE A 168 4.04 -8.52 2.36
N SER A 169 3.90 -8.76 1.07
CA SER A 169 2.86 -8.16 0.26
C SER A 169 2.25 -9.18 -0.69
N SER A 170 0.94 -9.14 -0.85
CA SER A 170 0.19 -9.99 -1.80
C SER A 170 0.29 -11.51 -1.55
N TYR A 171 0.61 -11.94 -0.36
CA TYR A 171 0.55 -13.34 0.04
C TYR A 171 -0.90 -13.77 0.32
N GLY A 172 -1.27 -14.99 -0.06
CA GLY A 172 -2.55 -15.61 0.34
C GLY A 172 -2.58 -15.97 1.83
N PRO A 173 -3.76 -16.31 2.37
CA PRO A 173 -3.90 -16.58 3.80
C PRO A 173 -3.00 -17.73 4.28
N GLU A 174 -2.94 -18.86 3.57
CA GLU A 174 -2.15 -20.03 3.94
C GLU A 174 -0.64 -19.71 3.95
N LEU A 175 -0.15 -19.09 2.87
CA LEU A 175 1.26 -18.71 2.74
C LEU A 175 1.65 -17.63 3.76
N THR A 176 0.70 -16.77 4.15
CA THR A 176 0.91 -15.77 5.21
C THR A 176 1.04 -16.47 6.56
N ALA A 177 0.19 -17.45 6.87
CA ALA A 177 0.26 -18.22 8.10
C ALA A 177 1.61 -18.96 8.23
N GLU A 178 2.04 -19.63 7.17
CA GLU A 178 3.34 -20.31 7.11
C GLU A 178 4.52 -19.35 7.31
N ALA A 179 4.47 -18.19 6.63
CA ALA A 179 5.52 -17.17 6.76
C ALA A 179 5.59 -16.56 8.18
N VAL A 180 4.44 -16.35 8.82
CA VAL A 180 4.38 -15.84 10.20
C VAL A 180 4.97 -16.85 11.16
N GLU A 181 4.52 -18.10 11.12
CA GLU A 181 5.03 -19.18 11.99
C GLU A 181 6.57 -19.32 11.88
N PHE A 182 7.06 -19.40 10.65
CA PHE A 182 8.49 -19.50 10.40
C PHE A 182 9.28 -18.32 10.98
N MET A 183 8.82 -17.09 10.76
CA MET A 183 9.55 -15.90 11.19
C MET A 183 9.46 -15.67 12.71
N GLU A 184 8.40 -16.14 13.37
CA GLU A 184 8.31 -16.17 14.84
C GLU A 184 9.32 -17.16 15.43
N ASP A 185 9.42 -18.36 14.87
CA ASP A 185 10.39 -19.38 15.29
C ASP A 185 11.84 -18.91 15.12
N GLU A 186 12.11 -18.12 14.08
CA GLU A 186 13.42 -17.51 13.81
C GLU A 186 13.70 -16.23 14.64
N GLY A 187 12.78 -15.85 15.55
CA GLY A 187 12.94 -14.67 16.42
C GLY A 187 12.92 -13.32 15.70
N CYS A 188 12.36 -13.27 14.49
CA CYS A 188 12.22 -12.07 13.68
C CYS A 188 10.78 -11.96 13.14
N PRO A 189 9.78 -11.69 13.99
CA PRO A 189 8.39 -11.67 13.58
C PRO A 189 8.14 -10.66 12.46
N LEU A 190 7.27 -11.02 11.50
CA LEU A 190 6.79 -10.11 10.48
C LEU A 190 5.99 -8.98 11.15
N LEU A 191 6.22 -7.75 10.69
CA LEU A 191 5.52 -6.58 11.22
C LEU A 191 4.14 -6.41 10.60
N ILE A 192 4.05 -6.56 9.26
CA ILE A 192 2.93 -6.04 8.49
C ILE A 192 2.77 -6.79 7.17
N HIS A 193 1.50 -6.95 6.75
CA HIS A 193 1.12 -7.42 5.43
C HIS A 193 0.54 -6.28 4.59
N GLN A 194 0.95 -6.17 3.33
CA GLN A 194 0.42 -5.16 2.40
C GLN A 194 -0.36 -5.83 1.25
N PRO A 195 -1.70 -6.01 1.38
CA PRO A 195 -2.57 -6.52 0.31
C PRO A 195 -3.25 -5.40 -0.47
N SER A 196 -3.76 -5.71 -1.68
CA SER A 196 -4.77 -4.87 -2.35
C SER A 196 -6.13 -5.02 -1.68
N TYR A 197 -6.80 -3.90 -1.40
CA TYR A 197 -8.10 -3.92 -0.75
C TYR A 197 -8.94 -2.69 -1.10
N SER A 198 -10.20 -2.91 -1.44
CA SER A 198 -11.20 -1.88 -1.71
C SER A 198 -12.61 -2.46 -1.64
N ILE A 199 -13.65 -1.63 -1.71
CA ILE A 199 -15.05 -2.07 -1.79
C ILE A 199 -15.27 -3.06 -2.95
N LEU A 200 -14.58 -2.86 -4.09
CA LEU A 200 -14.69 -3.69 -5.30
C LEU A 200 -13.65 -4.83 -5.37
N ASN A 201 -12.78 -4.97 -4.39
CA ASN A 201 -11.74 -5.99 -4.34
C ASN A 201 -11.55 -6.47 -2.90
N ARG A 202 -12.36 -7.45 -2.50
CA ARG A 202 -12.52 -7.93 -1.11
C ARG A 202 -11.87 -9.30 -0.87
N TRP A 203 -10.92 -9.70 -1.69
CA TRP A 203 -10.31 -11.04 -1.60
C TRP A 203 -9.73 -11.37 -0.22
N ILE A 204 -9.26 -10.37 0.53
CA ILE A 204 -8.69 -10.55 1.86
C ILE A 204 -9.73 -10.93 2.94
N GLU A 205 -11.02 -10.72 2.66
CA GLU A 205 -12.14 -11.12 3.53
C GLU A 205 -12.61 -12.56 3.25
N ARG A 206 -12.21 -13.15 2.11
CA ARG A 206 -12.66 -14.47 1.69
C ARG A 206 -11.83 -15.56 2.36
N PRO A 207 -12.49 -16.62 2.88
CA PRO A 207 -11.77 -17.78 3.38
C PRO A 207 -10.90 -18.42 2.30
N GLY A 208 -9.68 -18.81 2.67
CA GLY A 208 -8.78 -19.66 1.88
C GLY A 208 -9.15 -21.14 1.99
N GLU A 209 -8.21 -22.00 1.59
CA GLU A 209 -8.41 -23.47 1.61
C GLU A 209 -8.61 -24.00 3.04
N ASP A 210 -7.95 -23.41 4.03
CA ASP A 210 -8.03 -23.78 5.44
C ASP A 210 -9.23 -23.16 6.17
N GLY A 211 -10.08 -22.41 5.45
CA GLY A 211 -11.29 -21.79 5.97
C GLY A 211 -11.08 -20.45 6.68
N GLU A 212 -9.85 -19.96 6.79
CA GLU A 212 -9.51 -18.62 7.30
C GLU A 212 -9.32 -17.63 6.17
N SER A 213 -9.77 -16.40 6.35
CA SER A 213 -9.43 -15.29 5.47
C SER A 213 -8.05 -14.71 5.81
N LEU A 214 -7.49 -13.88 4.91
CA LEU A 214 -6.24 -13.18 5.23
C LEU A 214 -6.40 -12.28 6.46
N LEU A 215 -7.56 -11.63 6.62
CA LEU A 215 -7.84 -10.81 7.79
C LEU A 215 -7.90 -11.64 9.09
N ASP A 216 -8.40 -12.89 9.03
CA ASP A 216 -8.38 -13.80 10.20
C ASP A 216 -6.95 -14.17 10.58
N VAL A 217 -6.15 -14.55 9.59
CA VAL A 217 -4.74 -14.92 9.82
C VAL A 217 -3.97 -13.75 10.42
N THR A 218 -4.11 -12.54 9.86
CA THR A 218 -3.38 -11.36 10.38
C THR A 218 -3.84 -10.95 11.77
N ALA A 219 -5.15 -11.01 12.05
CA ALA A 219 -5.71 -10.70 13.37
C ALA A 219 -5.18 -11.65 14.46
N ARG A 220 -5.28 -12.99 14.25
CA ARG A 220 -4.80 -13.97 15.24
C ARG A 220 -3.28 -13.96 15.46
N SER A 221 -2.51 -13.58 14.42
CA SER A 221 -1.06 -13.47 14.50
C SER A 221 -0.57 -12.11 15.02
N GLY A 222 -1.47 -11.15 15.21
CA GLY A 222 -1.07 -9.80 15.58
C GLY A 222 -0.20 -9.09 14.52
N LEU A 223 -0.37 -9.47 13.25
CA LEU A 223 0.29 -8.87 12.10
C LEU A 223 -0.49 -7.63 11.66
N GLY A 224 0.18 -6.48 11.48
CA GLY A 224 -0.47 -5.29 10.96
C GLY A 224 -0.91 -5.45 9.49
N VAL A 225 -1.91 -4.69 9.06
CA VAL A 225 -2.36 -4.68 7.66
C VAL A 225 -2.40 -3.27 7.12
N ILE A 226 -1.78 -3.06 5.95
CA ILE A 226 -1.88 -1.80 5.19
C ILE A 226 -2.46 -2.09 3.82
N GLY A 227 -3.66 -1.57 3.54
CA GLY A 227 -4.37 -1.83 2.29
C GLY A 227 -3.94 -0.88 1.17
N PHE A 228 -3.42 -1.40 0.05
CA PHE A 228 -3.18 -0.58 -1.13
C PHE A 228 -4.33 -0.65 -2.13
N GLY A 229 -4.46 0.41 -2.94
CA GLY A 229 -5.50 0.50 -3.96
C GLY A 229 -6.93 0.68 -3.43
N PRO A 230 -7.17 1.43 -2.34
CA PRO A 230 -8.51 1.60 -1.76
C PRO A 230 -9.49 2.28 -2.72
N LEU A 231 -9.01 3.01 -3.72
CA LEU A 231 -9.80 3.63 -4.78
C LEU A 231 -9.93 2.76 -6.05
N ALA A 232 -9.57 1.47 -6.00
CA ALA A 232 -9.66 0.53 -7.12
C ALA A 232 -9.09 1.12 -8.43
N GLN A 233 -7.84 1.60 -8.42
CA GLN A 233 -7.16 2.29 -9.54
C GLN A 233 -7.84 3.59 -10.00
N GLY A 234 -8.70 4.18 -9.17
CA GLY A 234 -9.48 5.38 -9.45
C GLY A 234 -10.92 5.12 -9.89
N MET A 235 -11.36 3.86 -9.96
CA MET A 235 -12.75 3.51 -10.25
C MET A 235 -13.71 4.04 -9.16
N LEU A 236 -13.30 4.03 -7.91
CA LEU A 236 -14.07 4.57 -6.78
C LEU A 236 -13.82 6.08 -6.60
N THR A 237 -13.99 6.82 -7.70
CA THR A 237 -14.01 8.28 -7.74
C THR A 237 -15.13 8.73 -8.68
N ASP A 238 -15.48 10.00 -8.66
CA ASP A 238 -16.46 10.62 -9.56
C ASP A 238 -16.04 10.58 -11.04
N ARG A 239 -14.77 10.32 -11.30
CA ARG A 239 -14.15 10.43 -12.64
C ARG A 239 -14.78 9.53 -13.70
N TYR A 240 -15.33 8.38 -13.33
CA TYR A 240 -15.87 7.38 -14.27
C TYR A 240 -17.39 7.25 -14.24
N ILE A 241 -18.10 8.03 -13.42
CA ILE A 241 -19.57 7.96 -13.28
C ILE A 241 -20.28 8.23 -14.61
N ASP A 242 -19.82 9.24 -15.35
CA ASP A 242 -20.41 9.68 -16.63
C ASP A 242 -19.70 9.08 -17.86
N GLY A 243 -18.78 8.13 -17.67
CA GLY A 243 -18.04 7.48 -18.75
C GLY A 243 -16.52 7.54 -18.58
N ILE A 244 -15.79 7.18 -19.64
CA ILE A 244 -14.31 7.11 -19.62
C ILE A 244 -13.71 8.40 -20.18
N PRO A 245 -13.14 9.31 -19.36
CA PRO A 245 -12.48 10.51 -19.85
C PRO A 245 -11.27 10.17 -20.73
N ALA A 246 -11.07 10.91 -21.82
CA ALA A 246 -9.99 10.66 -22.79
C ALA A 246 -8.57 10.76 -22.19
N ASP A 247 -8.41 11.53 -21.10
CA ASP A 247 -7.14 11.70 -20.39
C ASP A 247 -6.94 10.70 -19.25
N SER A 248 -7.92 9.80 -19.01
CA SER A 248 -7.92 8.83 -17.91
C SER A 248 -6.86 7.73 -18.07
N ARG A 249 -6.58 7.01 -16.98
CA ARG A 249 -5.70 5.82 -16.99
C ARG A 249 -6.27 4.70 -17.86
N ALA A 250 -7.61 4.53 -17.85
CA ALA A 250 -8.30 3.54 -18.68
C ALA A 250 -8.18 3.88 -20.17
N ALA A 251 -8.36 5.16 -20.55
CA ALA A 251 -8.22 5.58 -21.94
C ALA A 251 -6.79 5.37 -22.48
N LYS A 252 -5.78 5.49 -21.61
CA LYS A 252 -4.35 5.34 -21.95
C LYS A 252 -3.83 3.91 -21.81
N ASN A 253 -4.67 2.92 -21.49
CA ASN A 253 -4.29 1.52 -21.23
C ASN A 253 -3.09 1.37 -20.26
N LYS A 254 -3.03 2.21 -19.24
CA LYS A 254 -1.91 2.15 -18.27
C LYS A 254 -2.15 1.05 -17.21
N THR A 255 -2.72 1.41 -16.07
CA THR A 255 -2.88 0.50 -14.93
C THR A 255 -4.30 0.03 -14.70
N LEU A 256 -5.29 0.73 -15.29
CA LEU A 256 -6.71 0.39 -15.24
C LEU A 256 -7.10 -0.27 -16.56
N GLU A 257 -7.54 -1.52 -16.49
CA GLU A 257 -8.03 -2.27 -17.65
C GLU A 257 -9.41 -1.77 -18.06
N LYS A 258 -9.63 -1.58 -19.37
CA LYS A 258 -10.92 -1.08 -19.88
C LYS A 258 -12.07 -2.02 -19.56
N ASP A 259 -11.82 -3.32 -19.55
CA ASP A 259 -12.83 -4.35 -19.29
C ASP A 259 -13.38 -4.30 -17.86
N TRP A 260 -12.65 -3.67 -16.95
CA TRP A 260 -13.14 -3.42 -15.59
C TRP A 260 -14.20 -2.30 -15.53
N LEU A 261 -14.27 -1.46 -16.54
CA LEU A 261 -15.29 -0.40 -16.68
C LEU A 261 -16.49 -0.88 -17.52
N ASN A 262 -16.94 -2.11 -17.30
CA ASN A 262 -18.17 -2.65 -17.84
C ASN A 262 -19.41 -2.06 -17.15
N GLU A 263 -20.60 -2.27 -17.71
CA GLU A 263 -21.83 -1.66 -17.19
C GLU A 263 -22.21 -2.17 -15.80
N GLU A 264 -21.87 -3.42 -15.47
CA GLU A 264 -22.11 -3.98 -14.13
C GLU A 264 -21.30 -3.20 -13.09
N ASN A 265 -19.99 -3.07 -13.29
CA ASN A 265 -19.12 -2.33 -12.38
C ASN A 265 -19.48 -0.83 -12.32
N LEU A 266 -19.84 -0.23 -13.44
CA LEU A 266 -20.30 1.16 -13.47
C LEU A 266 -21.62 1.36 -12.73
N SER A 267 -22.52 0.39 -12.76
CA SER A 267 -23.76 0.41 -11.97
C SER A 267 -23.46 0.37 -10.48
N MET A 268 -22.57 -0.52 -10.04
CA MET A 268 -22.11 -0.55 -8.63
C MET A 268 -21.50 0.79 -8.19
N ILE A 269 -20.63 1.37 -9.03
CA ILE A 269 -19.97 2.66 -8.75
C ILE A 269 -21.00 3.78 -8.58
N ARG A 270 -22.05 3.85 -9.44
CA ARG A 270 -23.11 4.85 -9.32
C ARG A 270 -23.90 4.68 -8.01
N SER A 271 -24.30 3.44 -7.68
CA SER A 271 -25.00 3.15 -6.42
C SER A 271 -24.15 3.51 -5.20
N LEU A 272 -22.86 3.19 -5.20
CA LEU A 272 -21.94 3.59 -4.14
C LEU A 272 -21.79 5.11 -4.03
N ASN A 273 -21.79 5.83 -5.17
CA ASN A 273 -21.73 7.28 -5.18
C ASN A 273 -22.97 7.92 -4.56
N ASP A 274 -24.15 7.36 -4.79
CA ASP A 274 -25.39 7.82 -4.16
C ASP A 274 -25.36 7.62 -2.64
N ILE A 275 -24.84 6.49 -2.16
CA ILE A 275 -24.65 6.23 -0.72
C ILE A 275 -23.63 7.24 -0.14
N ALA A 276 -22.51 7.47 -0.82
CA ALA A 276 -21.51 8.45 -0.38
C ALA A 276 -22.12 9.86 -0.25
N GLY A 277 -22.95 10.29 -1.22
CA GLY A 277 -23.67 11.56 -1.18
C GLY A 277 -24.61 11.66 0.02
N GLN A 278 -25.31 10.58 0.39
CA GLN A 278 -26.17 10.55 1.58
C GLN A 278 -25.36 10.67 2.89
N ARG A 279 -24.12 10.17 2.91
CA ARG A 279 -23.19 10.31 4.02
C ARG A 279 -22.52 11.68 4.09
N GLY A 280 -22.73 12.56 3.08
CA GLY A 280 -22.02 13.85 2.97
C GLY A 280 -20.54 13.71 2.59
N GLN A 281 -20.16 12.58 2.00
CA GLN A 281 -18.81 12.29 1.52
C GLN A 281 -18.78 12.21 -0.01
N SER A 282 -17.62 12.43 -0.62
CA SER A 282 -17.39 11.98 -1.99
C SER A 282 -17.23 10.45 -2.02
N LEU A 283 -17.43 9.84 -3.19
CA LEU A 283 -17.20 8.41 -3.37
C LEU A 283 -15.79 7.98 -2.94
N ALA A 284 -14.77 8.79 -3.28
CA ALA A 284 -13.39 8.53 -2.87
C ALA A 284 -13.21 8.56 -1.35
N GLN A 285 -13.80 9.55 -0.67
CA GLN A 285 -13.74 9.64 0.79
C GLN A 285 -14.44 8.45 1.44
N MET A 286 -15.64 8.10 1.02
CA MET A 286 -16.36 6.92 1.54
C MET A 286 -15.57 5.63 1.30
N ALA A 287 -14.97 5.44 0.13
CA ALA A 287 -14.18 4.24 -0.17
C ALA A 287 -12.94 4.12 0.74
N ILE A 288 -12.27 5.22 1.04
CA ILE A 288 -11.14 5.25 1.98
C ILE A 288 -11.63 4.97 3.40
N SER A 289 -12.70 5.63 3.84
CA SER A 289 -13.30 5.43 5.16
C SER A 289 -13.72 3.97 5.34
N TRP A 290 -14.32 3.37 4.31
CA TRP A 290 -14.74 1.95 4.35
C TRP A 290 -13.56 0.99 4.53
N VAL A 291 -12.43 1.22 3.87
CA VAL A 291 -11.19 0.44 4.06
C VAL A 291 -10.66 0.59 5.49
N LEU A 292 -10.78 1.76 6.07
CA LEU A 292 -10.30 2.09 7.42
C LEU A 292 -11.32 1.83 8.53
N ARG A 293 -12.55 1.39 8.20
CA ARG A 293 -13.63 1.17 9.16
C ARG A 293 -13.20 0.26 10.30
N ASP A 294 -13.82 0.41 11.45
CA ASP A 294 -13.64 -0.52 12.56
C ASP A 294 -14.20 -1.90 12.20
N GLN A 295 -13.37 -2.90 12.32
CA GLN A 295 -13.69 -4.32 12.13
C GLN A 295 -13.19 -5.17 13.31
N GLY A 296 -13.02 -4.53 14.49
CA GLY A 296 -12.40 -5.15 15.66
C GLY A 296 -10.93 -5.50 15.37
N ASP A 297 -10.54 -6.72 15.68
CA ASP A 297 -9.17 -7.20 15.48
C ASP A 297 -8.74 -7.29 14.00
N ARG A 298 -9.70 -7.16 13.05
CA ARG A 298 -9.47 -7.15 11.60
C ARG A 298 -9.32 -5.73 11.02
N THR A 299 -9.35 -4.70 11.86
CA THR A 299 -9.22 -3.30 11.42
C THR A 299 -7.86 -3.04 10.79
N LEU A 300 -7.84 -2.46 9.59
CA LEU A 300 -6.60 -2.10 8.92
C LEU A 300 -5.85 -1.02 9.69
N THR A 301 -4.54 -1.18 9.76
CA THR A 301 -3.65 -0.18 10.36
C THR A 301 -3.64 1.11 9.55
N SER A 302 -3.58 1.00 8.22
CA SER A 302 -3.46 2.15 7.33
C SER A 302 -4.03 1.87 5.94
N ALA A 303 -4.52 2.91 5.28
CA ALA A 303 -4.83 2.89 3.85
C ALA A 303 -3.71 3.56 3.06
N LEU A 304 -3.17 2.86 2.06
CA LEU A 304 -2.08 3.37 1.22
C LEU A 304 -2.65 4.07 -0.01
N LEU A 305 -2.49 5.40 -0.06
CA LEU A 305 -2.99 6.25 -1.12
C LEU A 305 -1.86 6.77 -2.01
N GLY A 306 -2.12 6.86 -3.31
CA GLY A 306 -1.32 7.68 -4.22
C GLY A 306 -1.99 9.04 -4.45
N ALA A 307 -1.20 10.08 -4.66
CA ALA A 307 -1.71 11.41 -5.03
C ALA A 307 -0.97 11.96 -6.24
N SER A 308 -1.68 12.66 -7.12
CA SER A 308 -1.12 13.34 -8.30
C SER A 308 -1.01 14.85 -8.14
N SER A 309 -1.65 15.40 -7.09
CA SER A 309 -1.59 16.80 -6.68
C SER A 309 -1.86 16.96 -5.18
N VAL A 310 -1.55 18.12 -4.65
CA VAL A 310 -1.86 18.48 -3.25
C VAL A 310 -3.36 18.51 -3.02
N GLU A 311 -4.13 19.07 -3.96
CA GLU A 311 -5.59 19.13 -3.86
C GLU A 311 -6.22 17.74 -3.75
N GLN A 312 -5.74 16.77 -4.56
CA GLN A 312 -6.21 15.39 -4.48
C GLN A 312 -5.86 14.75 -3.12
N LEU A 313 -4.65 14.99 -2.63
CA LEU A 313 -4.24 14.50 -1.31
C LEU A 313 -5.14 15.06 -0.21
N GLU A 314 -5.35 16.37 -0.18
CA GLU A 314 -6.18 17.05 0.83
C GLU A 314 -7.64 16.61 0.74
N HIS A 315 -8.19 16.48 -0.47
CA HIS A 315 -9.53 15.95 -0.68
C HIS A 315 -9.68 14.54 -0.08
N ASN A 316 -8.72 13.65 -0.34
CA ASN A 316 -8.75 12.27 0.16
C ASN A 316 -8.58 12.21 1.70
N LEU A 317 -7.81 13.12 2.30
CA LEU A 317 -7.66 13.22 3.75
C LEU A 317 -8.97 13.55 4.46
N GLY A 318 -9.92 14.23 3.80
CA GLY A 318 -11.27 14.44 4.32
C GLY A 318 -12.05 13.15 4.61
N ALA A 319 -11.57 11.99 4.19
CA ALA A 319 -12.12 10.71 4.61
C ALA A 319 -12.03 10.49 6.13
N LEU A 320 -10.99 11.03 6.76
CA LEU A 320 -10.75 10.89 8.21
C LEU A 320 -11.77 11.63 9.07
N ASP A 321 -12.51 12.58 8.50
CA ASP A 321 -13.52 13.35 9.23
C ASP A 321 -14.78 12.51 9.51
N HIS A 322 -14.98 11.37 8.81
CA HIS A 322 -16.15 10.50 8.94
C HIS A 322 -15.81 9.04 8.65
N LEU A 323 -15.18 8.36 9.62
CA LEU A 323 -14.77 6.94 9.50
C LEU A 323 -15.87 5.95 9.95
N ASP A 324 -16.80 6.38 10.80
CA ASP A 324 -17.83 5.51 11.36
C ASP A 324 -18.90 5.16 10.31
N PHE A 325 -19.34 3.92 10.35
CA PHE A 325 -20.45 3.42 9.54
C PHE A 325 -21.52 2.82 10.44
N SER A 326 -22.78 3.16 10.19
CA SER A 326 -23.91 2.44 10.77
C SER A 326 -24.06 1.05 10.12
N ALA A 327 -24.76 0.14 10.81
CA ALA A 327 -25.07 -1.17 10.25
C ALA A 327 -25.88 -1.07 8.95
N ASP A 328 -26.80 -0.10 8.87
CA ASP A 328 -27.63 0.13 7.67
C ASP A 328 -26.80 0.63 6.49
N GLU A 329 -25.81 1.49 6.73
CA GLU A 329 -24.89 1.96 5.67
C GLU A 329 -24.01 0.82 5.16
N LEU A 330 -23.47 -0.02 6.05
CA LEU A 330 -22.67 -1.19 5.64
C LEU A 330 -23.51 -2.17 4.83
N ALA A 331 -24.76 -2.45 5.26
CA ALA A 331 -25.69 -3.30 4.52
C ALA A 331 -26.01 -2.70 3.14
N ALA A 332 -26.25 -1.39 3.06
CA ALA A 332 -26.49 -0.72 1.78
C ALA A 332 -25.28 -0.80 0.82
N ILE A 333 -24.05 -0.68 1.35
CA ILE A 333 -22.83 -0.86 0.58
C ILE A 333 -22.68 -2.31 0.08
N ASP A 334 -22.98 -3.30 0.93
CA ASP A 334 -22.91 -4.71 0.59
C ASP A 334 -23.98 -5.12 -0.45
N ASP A 335 -25.17 -4.52 -0.39
CA ASP A 335 -26.22 -4.69 -1.39
C ASP A 335 -25.87 -3.99 -2.73
N ALA A 336 -25.20 -2.84 -2.67
CA ALA A 336 -24.85 -2.03 -3.85
C ALA A 336 -23.63 -2.59 -4.60
N ALA A 337 -22.69 -3.24 -3.92
CA ALA A 337 -21.45 -3.69 -4.51
C ALA A 337 -20.92 -4.99 -3.89
N HIS A 338 -20.40 -5.84 -4.77
CA HIS A 338 -19.69 -7.06 -4.42
C HIS A 338 -18.25 -7.01 -4.97
N ASP A 339 -17.47 -8.05 -4.66
CA ASP A 339 -16.13 -8.19 -5.26
C ASP A 339 -16.24 -8.32 -6.78
N ALA A 340 -15.73 -7.33 -7.49
CA ALA A 340 -15.83 -7.20 -8.94
C ALA A 340 -14.79 -8.05 -9.71
N GLY A 341 -14.02 -8.90 -9.03
CA GLY A 341 -12.96 -9.71 -9.64
C GLY A 341 -11.80 -8.90 -10.22
N ILE A 342 -11.60 -7.67 -9.75
CA ILE A 342 -10.59 -6.73 -10.26
C ILE A 342 -9.23 -6.85 -9.56
N ASN A 343 -8.95 -7.97 -8.90
CA ASN A 343 -7.63 -8.20 -8.31
C ASN A 343 -6.58 -8.47 -9.40
N ARG A 344 -5.90 -7.42 -9.83
CA ARG A 344 -4.81 -7.49 -10.83
C ARG A 344 -3.67 -8.42 -10.40
N TRP A 345 -3.50 -8.63 -9.12
CA TRP A 345 -2.41 -9.40 -8.53
C TRP A 345 -2.82 -10.82 -8.11
N ALA A 346 -4.04 -11.27 -8.45
CA ALA A 346 -4.56 -12.58 -8.08
C ALA A 346 -3.62 -13.74 -8.45
N GLY A 347 -2.99 -13.69 -9.62
CA GLY A 347 -2.01 -14.71 -10.04
C GLY A 347 -0.74 -14.76 -9.19
N ALA A 348 -0.32 -13.63 -8.60
CA ALA A 348 0.81 -13.58 -7.67
C ALA A 348 0.41 -14.06 -6.26
N THR A 349 -0.84 -13.82 -5.85
CA THR A 349 -1.36 -14.18 -4.53
C THR A 349 -1.52 -15.70 -4.35
N ALA A 350 -1.85 -16.41 -5.43
CA ALA A 350 -2.10 -17.88 -5.42
C ALA A 350 -0.84 -18.73 -5.60
N SER A 351 0.35 -18.12 -5.64
CA SER A 351 1.58 -18.86 -5.95
C SER A 351 2.09 -19.63 -4.75
N ARG A 352 1.81 -20.95 -4.70
CA ARG A 352 2.64 -21.89 -3.91
C ARG A 352 3.81 -22.35 -4.79
N VAL A 353 4.98 -22.52 -4.20
CA VAL A 353 6.08 -23.24 -4.83
C VAL A 353 5.53 -24.60 -5.28
N ARG A 354 5.51 -24.86 -6.58
CA ARG A 354 5.19 -26.18 -7.07
C ARG A 354 6.34 -27.08 -6.60
N GLY A 355 6.10 -27.85 -5.54
CA GLY A 355 7.00 -28.93 -5.16
C GLY A 355 7.20 -29.85 -6.39
N ASN A 356 8.44 -30.12 -6.72
CA ASN A 356 8.84 -31.11 -7.72
C ASN A 356 8.36 -32.51 -7.30
#